data_e3b4fe5c470ac2d224ac826496430979
#
_entry.id   e3b4fe5c470ac2d224ac826496430979
#
_cell.length_a   1.000
_cell.length_b   1.000
_cell.length_c   1.000
_cell.angle_alpha   90.00
_cell.angle_beta   90.00
_cell.angle_gamma   90.00
#
_symmetry.space_group_name_H-M   'P 1'
#
loop_
_entity.id
_entity.type
_entity.pdbx_description
1 polymer ?
#
loop_
_entity_poly.entity_id
_entity_poly.type
_entity_poly.pdbx_seq_one_letter_code
_entity_poly.pdbx_strand_id
1 'polypeptide(L)'
;MKAYKLILMFFALMLVNVVSAQKNTNGNVVAKSRDISDNLDLQAVASIFGDSKDLEDFEKKLNDPSMQISNLDLNQDGYVDYLRVLEVAEGDARVIVIQAVLGQDQFQDVATIELERQRATASSSSPNVNIQIVGNPYIYGPNYIYEPYYYRTPVFFDFFWMPTYRPYY
;
A
#
# COMPACT_ATOMS: atom_id res chain seq x y z
N MET A 1 -18.75 30.96 42.70
CA MET A 1 -18.28 29.61 42.98
C MET A 1 -18.99 28.48 42.22
N LYS A 2 -20.06 28.69 41.47
CA LYS A 2 -20.74 27.61 40.69
C LYS A 2 -20.34 27.55 39.22
N ALA A 3 -19.84 28.64 38.63
CA ALA A 3 -19.51 28.71 37.20
C ALA A 3 -18.19 27.99 36.82
N TYR A 4 -17.18 28.04 37.67
CA TYR A 4 -15.89 27.37 37.37
C TYR A 4 -15.97 25.85 37.50
N LYS A 5 -16.89 25.31 38.30
CA LYS A 5 -17.14 23.87 38.39
C LYS A 5 -17.75 23.30 37.10
N LEU A 6 -18.56 24.07 36.40
CA LEU A 6 -19.12 23.69 35.10
C LEU A 6 -18.04 23.72 33.99
N ILE A 7 -17.17 24.72 34.02
CA ILE A 7 -16.06 24.84 33.06
C ILE A 7 -15.04 23.71 33.23
N LEU A 8 -14.71 23.34 34.48
CA LEU A 8 -13.84 22.21 34.79
C LEU A 8 -14.45 20.87 34.38
N MET A 9 -15.77 20.71 34.49
CA MET A 9 -16.48 19.51 34.07
C MET A 9 -16.56 19.39 32.54
N PHE A 10 -16.64 20.53 31.82
CA PHE A 10 -16.62 20.55 30.36
C PHE A 10 -15.21 20.30 29.81
N PHE A 11 -14.14 20.73 30.51
CA PHE A 11 -12.75 20.48 30.12
C PHE A 11 -12.34 19.02 30.37
N ALA A 12 -12.92 18.37 31.39
CA ALA A 12 -12.68 16.95 31.67
C ALA A 12 -13.35 16.02 30.64
N LEU A 13 -14.44 16.48 29.97
CA LEU A 13 -15.12 15.70 28.94
C LEU A 13 -14.42 15.76 27.57
N MET A 14 -13.54 16.75 27.36
CA MET A 14 -12.77 16.90 26.09
C MET A 14 -11.47 16.06 26.05
N LEU A 15 -11.07 15.42 27.16
CA LEU A 15 -9.81 14.67 27.26
C LEU A 15 -9.95 13.16 27.00
N VAL A 16 -11.11 12.67 26.57
CA VAL A 16 -11.36 11.22 26.38
C VAL A 16 -11.33 10.79 24.92
N ASN A 17 -10.85 11.63 23.99
CA ASN A 17 -10.61 11.19 22.61
C ASN A 17 -9.11 11.07 22.31
N VAL A 18 -8.34 10.44 23.19
CA VAL A 18 -7.08 9.83 22.78
C VAL A 18 -7.45 8.52 22.09
N VAL A 19 -7.70 8.59 20.80
CA VAL A 19 -7.68 7.39 19.96
C VAL A 19 -6.27 6.83 20.04
N SER A 20 -6.10 5.80 20.85
CA SER A 20 -4.90 4.98 20.84
C SER A 20 -4.85 4.30 19.46
N ALA A 21 -4.10 4.88 18.52
CA ALA A 21 -3.65 4.16 17.36
C ALA A 21 -2.76 3.03 17.88
N GLN A 22 -3.34 1.87 18.11
CA GLN A 22 -2.59 0.65 18.43
C GLN A 22 -1.83 0.27 17.16
N LYS A 23 -0.53 0.55 17.15
CA LYS A 23 0.40 -0.02 16.19
C LYS A 23 0.40 -1.53 16.41
N ASN A 24 -0.34 -2.25 15.59
CA ASN A 24 -0.40 -3.71 15.64
C ASN A 24 0.89 -4.23 15.00
N THR A 25 1.89 -4.55 15.82
CA THR A 25 3.22 -5.02 15.42
C THR A 25 3.25 -6.52 15.12
N ASN A 26 2.11 -7.18 15.10
CA ASN A 26 2.01 -8.59 14.69
C ASN A 26 1.35 -8.65 13.32
N GLY A 27 2.10 -9.03 12.29
CA GLY A 27 1.74 -9.06 10.87
C GLY A 27 0.59 -10.01 10.47
N ASN A 28 -0.49 -10.02 11.26
CA ASN A 28 -1.75 -10.64 10.90
C ASN A 28 -2.83 -9.57 10.87
N VAL A 29 -2.91 -8.84 9.77
CA VAL A 29 -4.06 -8.00 9.48
C VAL A 29 -5.17 -8.93 8.98
N VAL A 30 -6.20 -9.13 9.81
CA VAL A 30 -7.39 -9.89 9.41
C VAL A 30 -8.24 -8.98 8.54
N ALA A 31 -8.35 -9.27 7.25
CA ALA A 31 -9.26 -8.58 6.34
C ALA A 31 -10.70 -8.63 6.87
N LYS A 32 -11.43 -7.53 6.72
CA LYS A 32 -12.80 -7.39 7.22
C LYS A 32 -13.80 -8.28 6.47
N SER A 33 -13.46 -8.72 5.26
CA SER A 33 -14.10 -9.84 4.59
C SER A 33 -13.01 -10.80 4.10
N ARG A 34 -13.15 -12.07 4.41
CA ARG A 34 -12.25 -13.13 3.91
C ARG A 34 -12.26 -13.20 2.38
N ASP A 35 -13.40 -12.83 1.78
CA ASP A 35 -13.60 -12.91 0.35
C ASP A 35 -12.67 -11.98 -0.45
N ILE A 36 -12.25 -10.84 0.11
CA ILE A 36 -11.43 -9.86 -0.62
C ILE A 36 -9.94 -10.17 -0.52
N SER A 37 -9.46 -10.60 0.64
CA SER A 37 -8.07 -11.05 0.77
C SER A 37 -7.80 -12.33 -0.01
N ASP A 38 -8.85 -13.14 -0.24
CA ASP A 38 -8.76 -14.33 -1.07
C ASP A 38 -8.72 -13.96 -2.58
N ASN A 39 -9.16 -12.74 -2.95
CA ASN A 39 -9.19 -12.28 -4.34
C ASN A 39 -7.92 -11.53 -4.77
N LEU A 40 -7.23 -10.86 -3.85
CA LEU A 40 -5.91 -10.28 -4.08
C LEU A 40 -5.12 -10.20 -2.77
N ASP A 41 -4.19 -11.13 -2.58
CA ASP A 41 -3.33 -11.19 -1.40
C ASP A 41 -2.17 -10.18 -1.52
N LEU A 42 -2.11 -9.20 -0.60
CA LEU A 42 -1.04 -8.20 -0.60
C LEU A 42 0.34 -8.79 -0.30
N GLN A 43 0.44 -9.98 0.31
CA GLN A 43 1.71 -10.69 0.47
C GLN A 43 2.20 -11.23 -0.88
N ALA A 44 1.29 -11.77 -1.69
CA ALA A 44 1.59 -12.20 -3.05
C ALA A 44 2.00 -11.01 -3.93
N VAL A 45 1.28 -9.87 -3.83
CA VAL A 45 1.64 -8.61 -4.48
C VAL A 45 3.06 -8.18 -4.11
N ALA A 46 3.41 -8.20 -2.81
CA ALA A 46 4.75 -7.87 -2.33
C ALA A 46 5.82 -8.79 -2.93
N SER A 47 5.55 -10.09 -2.98
CA SER A 47 6.49 -11.08 -3.51
C SER A 47 6.81 -10.82 -4.98
N ILE A 48 5.78 -10.69 -5.82
CA ILE A 48 5.99 -10.44 -7.25
C ILE A 48 6.58 -9.05 -7.51
N PHE A 49 6.25 -8.04 -6.68
CA PHE A 49 6.88 -6.73 -6.76
C PHE A 49 8.38 -6.83 -6.52
N GLY A 50 8.80 -7.55 -5.47
CA GLY A 50 10.22 -7.77 -5.17
C GLY A 50 10.99 -8.56 -6.25
N ASP A 51 10.30 -9.46 -6.95
CA ASP A 51 10.87 -10.33 -8.01
C ASP A 51 10.76 -9.72 -9.41
N SER A 52 10.24 -8.51 -9.54
CA SER A 52 10.08 -7.84 -10.84
C SER A 52 11.34 -7.09 -11.23
N LYS A 53 11.52 -6.88 -12.54
CA LYS A 53 12.66 -6.13 -13.11
C LYS A 53 12.38 -4.63 -13.12
N ASP A 54 11.12 -4.27 -13.33
CA ASP A 54 10.58 -2.92 -13.43
C ASP A 54 9.05 -2.95 -13.22
N LEU A 55 8.39 -1.80 -13.32
CA LEU A 55 6.94 -1.71 -13.13
C LEU A 55 6.14 -2.32 -14.27
N GLU A 56 6.67 -2.38 -15.50
CA GLU A 56 6.03 -3.07 -16.62
C GLU A 56 6.01 -4.59 -16.39
N ASP A 57 7.13 -5.17 -15.92
CA ASP A 57 7.21 -6.58 -15.57
C ASP A 57 6.31 -6.92 -14.37
N PHE A 58 6.22 -5.99 -13.40
CA PHE A 58 5.32 -6.13 -12.26
C PHE A 58 3.85 -6.14 -12.70
N GLU A 59 3.43 -5.20 -13.54
CA GLU A 59 2.06 -5.15 -14.07
C GLU A 59 1.72 -6.40 -14.88
N LYS A 60 2.65 -6.90 -15.70
CA LYS A 60 2.47 -8.16 -16.44
C LYS A 60 2.26 -9.35 -15.51
N LYS A 61 3.05 -9.44 -14.43
CA LYS A 61 2.91 -10.53 -13.44
C LYS A 61 1.62 -10.45 -12.65
N LEU A 62 1.16 -9.25 -12.28
CA LEU A 62 -0.15 -9.06 -11.64
C LEU A 62 -1.29 -9.65 -12.45
N ASN A 63 -1.21 -9.55 -13.78
CA ASN A 63 -2.25 -9.95 -14.73
C ASN A 63 -1.96 -11.29 -15.43
N ASP A 64 -0.92 -12.03 -15.02
CA ASP A 64 -0.61 -13.34 -15.59
C ASP A 64 -1.54 -14.42 -15.01
N PRO A 65 -2.42 -15.01 -15.82
CA PRO A 65 -3.36 -16.04 -15.33
C PRO A 65 -2.67 -17.27 -14.74
N SER A 66 -1.42 -17.55 -15.16
CA SER A 66 -0.65 -18.69 -14.64
C SER A 66 -0.17 -18.48 -13.21
N MET A 67 -0.01 -17.23 -12.78
CA MET A 67 0.42 -16.86 -11.43
C MET A 67 -0.73 -16.81 -10.42
N GLN A 68 -1.96 -16.65 -10.90
CA GLN A 68 -3.18 -16.60 -10.06
C GLN A 68 -3.08 -15.59 -8.91
N ILE A 69 -2.55 -14.40 -9.18
CA ILE A 69 -2.34 -13.36 -8.17
C ILE A 69 -3.63 -12.64 -7.83
N SER A 70 -4.48 -12.38 -8.84
CA SER A 70 -5.76 -11.67 -8.68
C SER A 70 -6.93 -12.48 -9.21
N ASN A 71 -8.02 -12.47 -8.45
CA ASN A 71 -9.34 -12.94 -8.83
C ASN A 71 -10.39 -11.84 -8.61
N LEU A 72 -9.97 -10.57 -8.59
CA LEU A 72 -10.87 -9.44 -8.40
C LEU A 72 -11.82 -9.31 -9.59
N ASP A 73 -13.11 -9.14 -9.30
CA ASP A 73 -14.19 -8.82 -10.23
C ASP A 73 -15.06 -7.78 -9.52
N LEU A 74 -14.63 -6.52 -9.57
CA LEU A 74 -15.27 -5.42 -8.84
C LEU A 74 -16.49 -4.86 -9.59
N ASN A 75 -16.52 -5.02 -10.93
CA ASN A 75 -17.66 -4.61 -11.75
C ASN A 75 -18.72 -5.71 -11.88
N GLN A 76 -18.46 -6.93 -11.38
CA GLN A 76 -19.34 -8.09 -11.35
C GLN A 76 -19.79 -8.56 -12.77
N ASP A 77 -18.88 -8.48 -13.74
CA ASP A 77 -19.14 -8.94 -15.11
C ASP A 77 -18.78 -10.44 -15.32
N GLY A 78 -18.21 -11.08 -14.31
CA GLY A 78 -17.81 -12.48 -14.33
C GLY A 78 -16.41 -12.73 -14.89
N TYR A 79 -15.65 -11.68 -15.15
CA TYR A 79 -14.25 -11.74 -15.55
C TYR A 79 -13.37 -11.09 -14.50
N VAL A 80 -12.12 -11.55 -14.41
CA VAL A 80 -11.13 -10.91 -13.54
C VAL A 80 -10.77 -9.54 -14.11
N ASP A 81 -10.84 -8.49 -13.27
CA ASP A 81 -10.45 -7.13 -13.64
C ASP A 81 -8.95 -7.05 -13.92
N TYR A 82 -8.59 -6.36 -15.01
CA TYR A 82 -7.19 -6.03 -15.28
C TYR A 82 -6.67 -5.04 -14.24
N LEU A 83 -5.50 -5.32 -13.68
CA LEU A 83 -4.84 -4.44 -12.71
C LEU A 83 -3.75 -3.63 -13.42
N ARG A 84 -4.00 -2.33 -13.64
CA ARG A 84 -2.98 -1.42 -14.14
C ARG A 84 -2.14 -0.83 -13.02
N VAL A 85 -0.92 -0.45 -13.35
CA VAL A 85 0.05 0.15 -12.42
C VAL A 85 0.36 1.57 -12.84
N LEU A 86 0.40 2.48 -11.88
CA LEU A 86 0.81 3.88 -12.05
C LEU A 86 1.85 4.23 -11.02
N GLU A 87 2.72 5.17 -11.32
CA GLU A 87 3.67 5.71 -10.36
C GLU A 87 3.48 7.20 -10.13
N VAL A 88 3.48 7.60 -8.86
CA VAL A 88 3.57 8.99 -8.41
C VAL A 88 4.89 9.17 -7.69
N ALA A 89 5.69 10.16 -8.11
CA ALA A 89 6.99 10.46 -7.54
C ALA A 89 6.96 11.82 -6.84
N GLU A 90 7.35 11.85 -5.56
CA GLU A 90 7.47 13.08 -4.79
C GLU A 90 8.74 13.05 -3.91
N GLY A 91 9.77 13.78 -4.29
CA GLY A 91 11.04 13.84 -3.55
C GLY A 91 11.68 12.46 -3.36
N ASP A 92 11.85 12.05 -2.10
CA ASP A 92 12.40 10.75 -1.72
C ASP A 92 11.32 9.63 -1.63
N ALA A 93 10.04 9.97 -1.86
CA ALA A 93 8.94 9.01 -1.86
C ALA A 93 8.55 8.58 -3.29
N ARG A 94 8.12 7.33 -3.42
CA ARG A 94 7.47 6.74 -4.59
C ARG A 94 6.22 6.01 -4.16
N VAL A 95 5.12 6.30 -4.83
CA VAL A 95 3.85 5.62 -4.61
C VAL A 95 3.46 4.91 -5.89
N ILE A 96 3.41 3.59 -5.84
CA ILE A 96 2.95 2.74 -6.93
C ILE A 96 1.48 2.44 -6.66
N VAL A 97 0.60 2.93 -7.50
CA VAL A 97 -0.85 2.72 -7.38
C VAL A 97 -1.26 1.54 -8.24
N ILE A 98 -1.95 0.58 -7.65
CA ILE A 98 -2.56 -0.55 -8.34
C ILE A 98 -4.04 -0.25 -8.48
N GLN A 99 -4.54 -0.22 -9.73
CA GLN A 99 -5.93 0.11 -10.05
C GLN A 99 -6.58 -1.01 -10.85
N ALA A 100 -7.78 -1.42 -10.44
CA ALA A 100 -8.64 -2.26 -11.26
C ALA A 100 -9.26 -1.42 -12.38
N VAL A 101 -9.27 -1.96 -13.60
CA VAL A 101 -9.89 -1.36 -14.79
C VAL A 101 -11.30 -1.92 -14.90
N LEU A 102 -12.30 -1.12 -14.53
CA LEU A 102 -13.70 -1.52 -14.49
C LEU A 102 -14.45 -1.26 -15.81
N GLY A 103 -13.85 -0.49 -16.71
CA GLY A 103 -14.41 -0.12 -18.00
C GLY A 103 -13.64 1.01 -18.65
N GLN A 104 -14.16 1.54 -19.76
CA GLN A 104 -13.53 2.67 -20.43
C GLN A 104 -13.49 3.89 -19.50
N ASP A 105 -12.27 4.39 -19.21
CA ASP A 105 -12.02 5.52 -18.31
C ASP A 105 -12.58 5.36 -16.89
N GLN A 106 -12.82 4.11 -16.46
CA GLN A 106 -13.31 3.78 -15.12
C GLN A 106 -12.28 2.92 -14.38
N PHE A 107 -11.76 3.47 -13.29
CA PHE A 107 -10.68 2.85 -12.52
C PHE A 107 -11.01 2.90 -11.03
N GLN A 108 -10.61 1.86 -10.32
CA GLN A 108 -10.74 1.79 -8.87
C GLN A 108 -9.38 1.49 -8.24
N ASP A 109 -8.92 2.35 -7.35
CA ASP A 109 -7.71 2.08 -6.57
C ASP A 109 -7.93 0.84 -5.69
N VAL A 110 -7.04 -0.14 -5.83
CA VAL A 110 -7.09 -1.39 -5.08
C VAL A 110 -6.10 -1.37 -3.93
N ALA A 111 -4.86 -0.99 -4.22
CA ALA A 111 -3.79 -0.89 -3.23
C ALA A 111 -2.73 0.11 -3.68
N THR A 112 -1.89 0.55 -2.76
CA THR A 112 -0.68 1.31 -3.03
C THR A 112 0.53 0.59 -2.46
N ILE A 113 1.68 0.69 -3.17
CA ILE A 113 2.98 0.31 -2.66
C ILE A 113 3.74 1.62 -2.45
N GLU A 114 4.06 1.91 -1.21
CA GLU A 114 4.72 3.14 -0.81
C GLU A 114 6.18 2.85 -0.48
N LEU A 115 7.09 3.52 -1.19
CA LEU A 115 8.53 3.41 -0.97
C LEU A 115 9.05 4.76 -0.51
N GLU A 116 9.81 4.78 0.56
CA GLU A 116 10.51 5.95 1.05
C GLU A 116 12.00 5.66 1.20
N ARG A 117 12.81 6.41 0.45
CA ARG A 117 14.26 6.32 0.55
C ARG A 117 14.75 7.12 1.76
N GLN A 118 15.32 6.44 2.72
CA GLN A 118 15.99 7.08 3.84
C GLN A 118 17.34 7.64 3.38
N ARG A 119 17.62 8.88 3.74
CA ARG A 119 18.95 9.47 3.50
C ARG A 119 19.99 8.73 4.33
N ALA A 120 21.14 8.44 3.70
CA ALA A 120 22.26 7.85 4.39
C ALA A 120 22.64 8.68 5.63
N THR A 121 22.69 8.03 6.77
CA THR A 121 23.23 8.63 7.99
C THR A 121 24.71 8.28 8.12
N ALA A 122 25.46 8.98 8.97
CA ALA A 122 26.89 8.73 9.18
C ALA A 122 27.23 7.28 9.61
N SER A 123 26.22 6.52 10.04
CA SER A 123 26.34 5.13 10.48
C SER A 123 25.82 4.08 9.49
N SER A 124 25.21 4.50 8.38
CA SER A 124 24.66 3.62 7.33
C SER A 124 25.29 3.97 6.00
N SER A 125 26.05 3.03 5.43
CA SER A 125 26.72 3.21 4.13
C SER A 125 25.82 2.97 2.92
N SER A 126 24.59 2.48 3.13
CA SER A 126 23.61 2.21 2.07
C SER A 126 22.29 2.88 2.39
N PRO A 127 21.62 3.51 1.41
CA PRO A 127 20.28 4.01 1.61
C PRO A 127 19.34 2.83 1.90
N ASN A 128 18.61 2.92 3.01
CA ASN A 128 17.51 2.01 3.29
C ASN A 128 16.25 2.53 2.58
N VAL A 129 15.51 1.64 1.95
CA VAL A 129 14.19 1.92 1.41
C VAL A 129 13.17 1.28 2.35
N ASN A 130 12.35 2.10 2.99
CA ASN A 130 11.18 1.61 3.68
C ASN A 130 10.10 1.31 2.64
N ILE A 131 9.40 0.22 2.84
CA ILE A 131 8.30 -0.18 1.96
C ILE A 131 7.11 -0.63 2.79
N GLN A 132 5.92 -0.19 2.37
CA GLN A 132 4.66 -0.70 2.87
C GLN A 132 3.67 -0.85 1.71
N ILE A 133 2.76 -1.82 1.83
CA ILE A 133 1.65 -2.01 0.92
C ILE A 133 0.37 -1.72 1.67
N VAL A 134 -0.40 -0.77 1.17
CA VAL A 134 -1.62 -0.29 1.80
C VAL A 134 -2.81 -0.68 0.93
N GLY A 135 -3.68 -1.52 1.46
CA GLY A 135 -4.94 -1.88 0.80
C GLY A 135 -5.93 -0.71 0.85
N ASN A 136 -6.65 -0.51 -0.24
CA ASN A 136 -7.67 0.52 -0.29
C ASN A 136 -8.74 0.28 0.79
N PRO A 137 -9.07 1.28 1.64
CA PRO A 137 -9.98 1.09 2.77
C PRO A 137 -11.40 0.67 2.38
N TYR A 138 -11.88 1.03 1.18
CA TYR A 138 -13.20 0.63 0.69
C TYR A 138 -13.24 -0.87 0.32
N ILE A 139 -12.09 -1.43 -0.08
CA ILE A 139 -11.93 -2.82 -0.51
C ILE A 139 -11.53 -3.69 0.67
N TYR A 140 -10.44 -3.33 1.37
CA TYR A 140 -9.87 -4.14 2.44
C TYR A 140 -10.33 -3.77 3.85
N GLY A 141 -11.02 -2.65 4.00
CA GLY A 141 -11.30 -2.05 5.31
C GLY A 141 -10.13 -1.18 5.81
N PRO A 142 -10.35 -0.43 6.91
CA PRO A 142 -9.35 0.50 7.41
C PRO A 142 -8.11 -0.21 7.97
N ASN A 143 -6.95 0.42 7.79
CA ASN A 143 -5.67 -0.03 8.33
C ASN A 143 -5.18 -1.39 7.83
N TYR A 144 -5.52 -1.76 6.59
CA TYR A 144 -4.99 -2.95 5.96
C TYR A 144 -3.61 -2.61 5.36
N ILE A 145 -2.56 -2.80 6.16
CA ILE A 145 -1.17 -2.45 5.81
C ILE A 145 -0.32 -3.70 5.96
N TYR A 146 0.47 -3.98 4.93
CA TYR A 146 1.47 -5.04 4.93
C TYR A 146 2.86 -4.43 4.74
N GLU A 147 3.78 -4.67 5.67
CA GLU A 147 5.18 -4.26 5.60
C GLU A 147 6.03 -5.47 5.18
N PRO A 148 6.42 -5.59 3.89
CA PRO A 148 7.22 -6.72 3.43
C PRO A 148 8.65 -6.63 3.95
N TYR A 149 9.23 -7.78 4.27
CA TYR A 149 10.64 -7.91 4.57
C TYR A 149 11.35 -8.57 3.39
N TYR A 150 12.24 -7.83 2.75
CA TYR A 150 13.11 -8.38 1.70
C TYR A 150 14.48 -8.69 2.28
N TYR A 151 14.92 -9.95 2.18
CA TYR A 151 16.27 -10.37 2.61
C TYR A 151 17.37 -9.61 1.87
N ARG A 152 17.09 -9.24 0.60
CA ARG A 152 17.91 -8.34 -0.20
C ARG A 152 16.99 -7.30 -0.85
N THR A 153 17.39 -6.04 -0.81
CA THR A 153 16.66 -4.99 -1.52
C THR A 153 16.56 -5.34 -3.00
N PRO A 154 15.35 -5.36 -3.58
CA PRO A 154 15.16 -5.59 -5.00
C PRO A 154 15.97 -4.61 -5.84
N VAL A 155 16.66 -5.11 -6.87
CA VAL A 155 17.62 -4.32 -7.66
C VAL A 155 16.94 -3.12 -8.34
N PHE A 156 15.69 -3.27 -8.77
CA PHE A 156 15.01 -2.20 -9.49
C PHE A 156 14.58 -1.03 -8.58
N PHE A 157 14.60 -1.18 -7.25
CA PHE A 157 14.30 -0.07 -6.34
C PHE A 157 15.27 1.08 -6.50
N ASP A 158 16.54 0.81 -6.79
CA ASP A 158 17.54 1.86 -7.01
C ASP A 158 17.22 2.72 -8.25
N PHE A 159 16.51 2.14 -9.24
CA PHE A 159 16.16 2.86 -10.47
C PHE A 159 15.20 4.02 -10.24
N PHE A 160 14.30 3.90 -9.26
CA PHE A 160 13.32 4.94 -8.96
C PHE A 160 13.93 6.31 -8.67
N TRP A 161 15.18 6.36 -8.20
CA TRP A 161 15.87 7.61 -7.85
C TRP A 161 17.03 7.94 -8.80
N MET A 162 17.15 7.27 -9.92
CA MET A 162 18.13 7.62 -10.95
C MET A 162 17.71 8.88 -11.69
N PRO A 163 18.63 9.80 -12.05
CA PRO A 163 18.30 11.03 -12.78
C PRO A 163 17.63 10.79 -14.14
N THR A 164 17.86 9.62 -14.74
CA THR A 164 17.31 9.20 -16.04
C THR A 164 15.97 8.49 -15.92
N TYR A 165 15.54 8.17 -14.71
CA TYR A 165 14.29 7.48 -14.49
C TYR A 165 13.09 8.34 -14.93
N ARG A 166 12.08 7.68 -15.48
CA ARG A 166 10.79 8.28 -15.84
C ARG A 166 9.69 7.50 -15.13
N PRO A 167 8.75 8.19 -14.47
CA PRO A 167 7.60 7.53 -13.85
C PRO A 167 6.81 6.70 -14.85
N TYR A 168 6.27 5.60 -14.38
CA TYR A 168 5.47 4.66 -15.16
C TYR A 168 3.98 5.06 -15.12
N TYR A 169 3.29 5.03 -16.30
CA TYR A 169 1.88 5.38 -16.41
C TYR A 169 1.12 4.31 -17.20
#